data_d58c8b09793cc62494214392eac487f9
#
_entry.id   d58c8b09793cc62494214392eac487f9
#
_cell.length_a   1.000
_cell.length_b   1.000
_cell.length_c   1.000
_cell.angle_alpha   90.00
_cell.angle_beta   90.00
_cell.angle_gamma   90.00
#
_symmetry.space_group_name_H-M   'P 1'
#
loop_
_entity.id
_entity.type
_entity.pdbx_description
1 polymer ?
#
loop_
_entity_poly.entity_id
_entity_poly.type
_entity_poly.pdbx_seq_one_letter_code
_entity_poly.pdbx_strand_id
1 'polypeptide(L)'
;MTTKIKIGIVGATGYTGVELLRLLSNHPNVEVTAVTSRSEAGIAVADYFPSLRGIYDLAFQTPEDAGLDRCDLVFFATPNGVAMKEVPALVEKGVRVIDLSADFRIRDIPTWEKWYKMTHAAPQLVFQAVYGLCELYRDDIAKAMLVANPGCYPTCVSLPLLPLLQAGRLKANAPLITDCKSGVSGAGRKASTHALLCEAGDNFKAYGVGGHRHLPEIRQTLSGLQDHVSDGLIFVPHLVPMIRGMHATLYLHLQEHTDPEALLREYYRNSPFVDILPSGSTPETRSVRGANLCRISVQKAPDQDDVWIVLSIIDNLVKGAAGQAVQNMNIMFGLPETTGLTNAPLMP
;
A
#
# COMPACT_ATOMS: atom_id res chain seq x y z
N MET A 1 15.71 28.42 9.28
CA MET A 1 15.60 26.92 9.19
C MET A 1 14.13 26.59 9.24
N THR A 2 13.59 25.95 8.25
CA THR A 2 12.20 25.46 8.27
C THR A 2 12.09 24.40 9.36
N THR A 3 11.08 24.52 10.23
CA THR A 3 10.81 23.52 11.28
C THR A 3 10.49 22.18 10.60
N LYS A 4 11.21 21.11 10.97
CA LYS A 4 10.95 19.76 10.44
C LYS A 4 9.65 19.21 11.03
N ILE A 5 8.92 18.45 10.22
CA ILE A 5 7.73 17.72 10.63
C ILE A 5 8.15 16.58 11.56
N LYS A 6 7.62 16.54 12.77
CA LYS A 6 7.92 15.52 13.78
C LYS A 6 7.08 14.27 13.54
N ILE A 7 7.75 13.15 13.38
CA ILE A 7 7.13 11.87 13.01
C ILE A 7 7.24 10.86 14.14
N GLY A 8 6.10 10.24 14.47
CA GLY A 8 6.03 9.02 15.28
C GLY A 8 5.78 7.78 14.41
N ILE A 9 6.34 6.63 14.81
CA ILE A 9 6.09 5.35 14.14
C ILE A 9 5.70 4.31 15.20
N VAL A 10 4.43 3.87 15.17
CA VAL A 10 3.93 2.80 16.02
C VAL A 10 4.11 1.46 15.30
N GLY A 11 4.74 0.47 15.99
CA GLY A 11 5.05 -0.82 15.39
C GLY A 11 6.31 -0.81 14.52
N ALA A 12 7.30 0.01 14.89
CA ALA A 12 8.50 0.25 14.09
C ALA A 12 9.41 -0.98 13.91
N THR A 13 9.23 -2.07 14.65
CA THR A 13 10.01 -3.31 14.56
C THR A 13 9.56 -4.25 13.42
N GLY A 14 8.41 -4.00 12.78
CA GLY A 14 7.93 -4.75 11.62
C GLY A 14 8.65 -4.37 10.31
N TYR A 15 8.44 -5.16 9.23
CA TYR A 15 9.02 -4.84 7.91
C TYR A 15 8.57 -3.48 7.37
N THR A 16 7.31 -3.13 7.54
CA THR A 16 6.79 -1.83 7.12
C THR A 16 7.38 -0.70 7.97
N GLY A 17 7.57 -0.94 9.29
CA GLY A 17 8.18 0.04 10.19
C GLY A 17 9.63 0.35 9.85
N VAL A 18 10.47 -0.69 9.63
CA VAL A 18 11.87 -0.47 9.22
C VAL A 18 11.95 0.17 7.82
N GLU A 19 11.01 -0.13 6.94
CA GLU A 19 10.96 0.49 5.62
C GLU A 19 10.58 1.98 5.69
N LEU A 20 9.66 2.36 6.59
CA LEU A 20 9.39 3.77 6.91
C LEU A 20 10.66 4.47 7.40
N LEU A 21 11.37 3.88 8.36
CA LEU A 21 12.64 4.43 8.85
C LEU A 21 13.66 4.63 7.72
N ARG A 22 13.81 3.62 6.82
CA ARG A 22 14.71 3.72 5.67
C ARG A 22 14.35 4.86 4.73
N LEU A 23 13.06 5.04 4.41
CA LEU A 23 12.62 6.11 3.51
C LEU A 23 12.73 7.48 4.16
N LEU A 24 12.32 7.60 5.42
CA LEU A 24 12.33 8.87 6.14
C LEU A 24 13.76 9.36 6.48
N SER A 25 14.76 8.45 6.53
CA SER A 25 16.16 8.84 6.76
C SER A 25 16.70 9.82 5.72
N ASN A 26 16.22 9.77 4.50
CA ASN A 26 16.62 10.65 3.40
C ASN A 26 15.59 11.77 3.11
N HIS A 27 14.58 11.91 3.96
CA HIS A 27 13.55 12.92 3.74
C HIS A 27 13.92 14.27 4.34
N PRO A 28 14.10 15.34 3.53
CA PRO A 28 14.68 16.60 4.00
C PRO A 28 13.81 17.37 4.99
N ASN A 29 12.49 17.19 4.94
CA ASN A 29 11.52 17.98 5.69
C ASN A 29 11.01 17.30 6.97
N VAL A 30 11.47 16.09 7.32
CA VAL A 30 10.96 15.37 8.49
C VAL A 30 12.05 15.05 9.50
N GLU A 31 11.62 14.79 10.72
CA GLU A 31 12.42 14.23 11.80
C GLU A 31 11.64 13.12 12.49
N VAL A 32 12.16 11.91 12.52
CA VAL A 32 11.57 10.84 13.33
C VAL A 32 11.95 11.07 14.78
N THR A 33 10.96 11.35 15.63
CA THR A 33 11.15 11.67 17.05
C THR A 33 10.68 10.58 18.00
N ALA A 34 9.81 9.67 17.53
CA ALA A 34 9.26 8.61 18.35
C ALA A 34 9.14 7.30 17.55
N VAL A 35 9.64 6.20 18.11
CA VAL A 35 9.50 4.85 17.53
C VAL A 35 9.04 3.89 18.63
N THR A 36 7.99 3.11 18.37
CA THR A 36 7.45 2.26 19.43
C THR A 36 7.51 0.77 19.11
N SER A 37 7.74 0.00 20.16
CA SER A 37 7.55 -1.44 20.23
C SER A 37 7.29 -1.85 21.67
N ARG A 38 6.27 -2.67 21.92
CA ARG A 38 6.00 -3.16 23.28
C ARG A 38 7.00 -4.23 23.72
N SER A 39 7.47 -5.07 22.79
CA SER A 39 8.39 -6.16 23.10
C SER A 39 9.88 -5.73 23.15
N GLU A 40 10.22 -4.65 22.47
CA GLU A 40 11.61 -4.22 22.26
C GLU A 40 11.90 -2.85 22.88
N ALA A 41 11.05 -2.40 23.83
CA ALA A 41 11.27 -1.15 24.54
C ALA A 41 12.63 -1.11 25.24
N GLY A 42 13.36 0.00 25.10
CA GLY A 42 14.71 0.19 25.61
C GLY A 42 15.85 -0.21 24.64
N ILE A 43 15.56 -0.98 23.59
CA ILE A 43 16.58 -1.38 22.61
C ILE A 43 16.80 -0.25 21.60
N ALA A 44 18.08 0.10 21.33
CA ALA A 44 18.41 1.08 20.31
C ALA A 44 17.99 0.60 18.91
N VAL A 45 17.48 1.51 18.09
CA VAL A 45 17.11 1.21 16.68
C VAL A 45 18.31 0.66 15.91
N ALA A 46 19.50 1.23 16.15
CA ALA A 46 20.74 0.83 15.51
C ALA A 46 21.23 -0.56 15.90
N ASP A 47 20.89 -1.03 17.11
CA ASP A 47 21.24 -2.39 17.56
C ASP A 47 20.24 -3.43 17.01
N TYR A 48 18.96 -3.06 16.93
CA TYR A 48 17.93 -3.93 16.41
C TYR A 48 17.95 -4.02 14.87
N PHE A 49 18.27 -2.91 14.20
CA PHE A 49 18.47 -2.80 12.75
C PHE A 49 19.86 -2.26 12.42
N PRO A 50 20.88 -3.10 12.32
CA PRO A 50 22.27 -2.66 12.06
C PRO A 50 22.43 -1.83 10.78
N SER A 51 21.54 -1.97 9.81
CA SER A 51 21.50 -1.16 8.58
C SER A 51 21.17 0.31 8.82
N LEU A 52 20.64 0.66 10.00
CA LEU A 52 20.30 2.04 10.40
C LEU A 52 21.32 2.66 11.38
N ARG A 53 22.47 2.03 11.59
CA ARG A 53 23.54 2.57 12.44
C ARG A 53 24.08 3.89 11.86
N GLY A 54 24.22 4.87 12.74
CA GLY A 54 24.68 6.21 12.37
C GLY A 54 23.61 7.08 11.68
N ILE A 55 22.38 6.55 11.50
CA ILE A 55 21.26 7.28 10.92
C ILE A 55 20.31 7.75 12.02
N TYR A 56 19.95 6.89 12.95
CA TYR A 56 19.07 7.19 14.06
C TYR A 56 19.73 6.93 15.40
N ASP A 57 19.68 7.93 16.28
CA ASP A 57 20.03 7.81 17.70
C ASP A 57 18.73 7.77 18.53
N LEU A 58 17.94 6.72 18.31
CA LEU A 58 16.64 6.48 18.94
C LEU A 58 16.61 5.07 19.53
N ALA A 59 15.90 4.93 20.65
CA ALA A 59 15.52 3.63 21.21
C ALA A 59 14.02 3.43 21.09
N PHE A 60 13.58 2.19 20.92
CA PHE A 60 12.16 1.85 20.97
C PHE A 60 11.60 2.17 22.36
N GLN A 61 10.41 2.74 22.37
CA GLN A 61 9.66 3.07 23.58
C GLN A 61 8.32 2.32 23.59
N THR A 62 7.67 2.23 24.73
CA THR A 62 6.25 1.82 24.73
C THR A 62 5.40 2.94 24.11
N PRO A 63 4.23 2.65 23.54
CA PRO A 63 3.36 3.70 23.00
C PRO A 63 2.97 4.75 24.04
N GLU A 64 2.87 4.33 25.31
CA GLU A 64 2.50 5.19 26.44
C GLU A 64 3.61 6.21 26.78
N ASP A 65 4.88 5.84 26.62
CA ASP A 65 6.04 6.66 27.01
C ASP A 65 6.59 7.50 25.83
N ALA A 66 6.23 7.15 24.58
CA ALA A 66 6.81 7.72 23.38
C ALA A 66 6.40 9.18 23.10
N GLY A 67 5.40 9.71 23.81
CA GLY A 67 4.92 11.08 23.59
C GLY A 67 4.40 11.32 22.17
N LEU A 68 3.65 10.37 21.63
CA LEU A 68 3.11 10.41 20.27
C LEU A 68 2.22 11.64 20.01
N ASP A 69 1.62 12.19 21.04
CA ASP A 69 0.80 13.41 20.99
C ASP A 69 1.61 14.70 20.76
N ARG A 70 2.93 14.63 20.78
CA ARG A 70 3.85 15.74 20.44
C ARG A 70 4.36 15.66 18.99
N CYS A 71 3.95 14.63 18.25
CA CYS A 71 4.27 14.47 16.82
C CYS A 71 3.27 15.26 15.96
N ASP A 72 3.70 15.71 14.81
CA ASP A 72 2.84 16.33 13.79
C ASP A 72 2.08 15.26 13.01
N LEU A 73 2.68 14.06 12.87
CA LEU A 73 2.08 12.89 12.23
C LEU A 73 2.59 11.59 12.86
N VAL A 74 1.69 10.62 13.00
CA VAL A 74 2.00 9.26 13.45
C VAL A 74 1.63 8.23 12.40
N PHE A 75 2.59 7.38 12.04
CA PHE A 75 2.35 6.19 11.22
C PHE A 75 2.03 4.99 12.10
N PHE A 76 0.98 4.26 11.77
CA PHE A 76 0.65 2.98 12.40
C PHE A 76 1.05 1.82 11.49
N ALA A 77 2.18 1.18 11.77
CA ALA A 77 2.69 -0.02 11.09
C ALA A 77 2.42 -1.27 11.95
N THR A 78 1.21 -1.38 12.48
CA THR A 78 0.80 -2.36 13.48
C THR A 78 -0.02 -3.51 12.91
N PRO A 79 -0.17 -4.63 13.63
CA PRO A 79 -1.22 -5.60 13.35
C PRO A 79 -2.61 -4.94 13.41
N ASN A 80 -3.58 -5.55 12.69
CA ASN A 80 -4.97 -5.09 12.73
C ASN A 80 -5.53 -5.14 14.17
N GLY A 81 -6.39 -4.19 14.49
CA GLY A 81 -7.02 -4.08 15.81
C GLY A 81 -6.25 -3.22 16.82
N VAL A 82 -5.09 -2.68 16.45
CA VAL A 82 -4.30 -1.76 17.29
C VAL A 82 -4.62 -0.31 16.96
N ALA A 83 -4.54 0.07 15.69
CA ALA A 83 -4.77 1.45 15.26
C ALA A 83 -6.16 1.96 15.67
N MET A 84 -7.21 1.16 15.47
CA MET A 84 -8.57 1.56 15.83
C MET A 84 -8.78 1.85 17.34
N LYS A 85 -7.86 1.42 18.21
CA LYS A 85 -7.91 1.70 19.67
C LYS A 85 -7.11 2.93 20.06
N GLU A 86 -6.00 3.21 19.36
CA GLU A 86 -5.06 4.27 19.74
C GLU A 86 -5.28 5.57 18.93
N VAL A 87 -5.69 5.46 17.67
CA VAL A 87 -5.90 6.60 16.76
C VAL A 87 -6.92 7.63 17.27
N PRO A 88 -8.07 7.24 17.87
CA PRO A 88 -9.06 8.23 18.32
C PRO A 88 -8.46 9.32 19.21
N ALA A 89 -7.67 8.93 20.21
CA ALA A 89 -7.05 9.87 21.14
C ALA A 89 -6.01 10.80 20.50
N LEU A 90 -5.32 10.36 19.43
CA LEU A 90 -4.36 11.18 18.70
C LEU A 90 -5.08 12.19 17.80
N VAL A 91 -6.11 11.76 17.08
CA VAL A 91 -6.90 12.65 16.21
C VAL A 91 -7.60 13.74 17.03
N GLU A 92 -8.16 13.40 18.20
CA GLU A 92 -8.76 14.37 19.12
C GLU A 92 -7.76 15.44 19.60
N LYS A 93 -6.48 15.10 19.72
CA LYS A 93 -5.38 16.02 20.03
C LYS A 93 -4.84 16.78 18.82
N GLY A 94 -5.41 16.60 17.64
CA GLY A 94 -4.99 17.25 16.39
C GLY A 94 -3.76 16.65 15.72
N VAL A 95 -3.33 15.45 16.13
CA VAL A 95 -2.23 14.73 15.48
C VAL A 95 -2.74 14.05 14.20
N ARG A 96 -2.06 14.28 13.08
CA ARG A 96 -2.36 13.57 11.83
C ARG A 96 -1.94 12.11 11.91
N VAL A 97 -2.71 11.23 11.29
CA VAL A 97 -2.44 9.79 11.33
C VAL A 97 -2.49 9.18 9.94
N ILE A 98 -1.53 8.30 9.66
CA ILE A 98 -1.57 7.40 8.52
C ILE A 98 -1.53 5.96 9.04
N ASP A 99 -2.64 5.24 8.85
CA ASP A 99 -2.77 3.84 9.25
C ASP A 99 -2.40 2.91 8.08
N LEU A 100 -1.34 2.11 8.27
CA LEU A 100 -0.91 1.08 7.34
C LEU A 100 -1.52 -0.29 7.66
N SER A 101 -2.24 -0.41 8.79
CA SER A 101 -3.08 -1.58 9.06
C SER A 101 -4.34 -1.54 8.17
N ALA A 102 -5.28 -2.42 8.41
CA ALA A 102 -6.53 -2.42 7.65
C ALA A 102 -7.71 -1.85 8.46
N ASP A 103 -7.45 -1.23 9.62
CA ASP A 103 -8.51 -0.88 10.56
C ASP A 103 -9.48 0.17 9.99
N PHE A 104 -9.03 1.05 9.11
CA PHE A 104 -9.84 2.13 8.55
C PHE A 104 -10.08 2.04 7.03
N ARG A 105 -9.70 0.93 6.36
CA ARG A 105 -9.78 0.82 4.89
C ARG A 105 -11.17 0.53 4.36
N ILE A 106 -11.94 -0.32 5.05
CA ILE A 106 -13.24 -0.80 4.58
C ILE A 106 -14.35 -0.02 5.29
N ARG A 107 -15.16 0.71 4.53
CA ARG A 107 -16.23 1.58 5.06
C ARG A 107 -17.40 0.80 5.66
N ASP A 108 -17.73 -0.36 5.08
CA ASP A 108 -18.78 -1.23 5.60
C ASP A 108 -18.26 -2.02 6.81
N ILE A 109 -18.65 -1.59 8.01
CA ILE A 109 -18.21 -2.18 9.28
C ILE A 109 -18.56 -3.68 9.38
N PRO A 110 -19.78 -4.13 9.06
CA PRO A 110 -20.10 -5.56 9.05
C PRO A 110 -19.17 -6.38 8.16
N THR A 111 -18.83 -5.88 6.97
CA THR A 111 -17.85 -6.51 6.08
C THR A 111 -16.47 -6.54 6.73
N TRP A 112 -16.01 -5.43 7.32
CA TRP A 112 -14.72 -5.41 8.00
C TRP A 112 -14.67 -6.45 9.13
N GLU A 113 -15.66 -6.47 10.03
CA GLU A 113 -15.74 -7.41 11.15
C GLU A 113 -15.77 -8.88 10.69
N LYS A 114 -16.52 -9.16 9.63
CA LYS A 114 -16.56 -10.50 9.01
C LYS A 114 -15.18 -10.97 8.55
N TRP A 115 -14.41 -10.08 7.91
CA TRP A 115 -13.10 -10.44 7.32
C TRP A 115 -11.97 -10.45 8.34
N TYR A 116 -12.00 -9.57 9.32
CA TYR A 116 -10.97 -9.47 10.36
C TYR A 116 -11.29 -10.24 11.64
N LYS A 117 -12.53 -10.76 11.77
CA LYS A 117 -13.02 -11.60 12.88
C LYS A 117 -12.83 -10.94 14.26
N MET A 118 -13.10 -9.66 14.35
CA MET A 118 -13.09 -8.88 15.57
C MET A 118 -14.08 -7.73 15.46
N THR A 119 -14.55 -7.20 16.61
CA THR A 119 -15.42 -6.02 16.67
C THR A 119 -14.58 -4.77 16.43
N HIS A 120 -15.07 -3.85 15.60
CA HIS A 120 -14.40 -2.60 15.29
C HIS A 120 -14.51 -1.61 16.45
N ALA A 121 -13.37 -1.15 17.01
CA ALA A 121 -13.35 -0.31 18.21
C ALA A 121 -13.66 1.18 17.95
N ALA A 122 -13.54 1.66 16.71
CA ALA A 122 -13.74 3.07 16.33
C ALA A 122 -14.51 3.22 14.99
N PRO A 123 -15.73 2.67 14.86
CA PRO A 123 -16.47 2.68 13.60
C PRO A 123 -16.76 4.11 13.10
N GLN A 124 -16.92 5.07 14.00
CA GLN A 124 -17.18 6.47 13.66
C GLN A 124 -16.01 7.13 12.89
N LEU A 125 -14.76 6.71 13.13
CA LEU A 125 -13.61 7.24 12.43
C LEU A 125 -13.41 6.66 11.03
N VAL A 126 -13.99 5.50 10.73
CA VAL A 126 -13.91 4.89 9.40
C VAL A 126 -14.50 5.81 8.33
N PHE A 127 -15.58 6.55 8.65
CA PHE A 127 -16.20 7.49 7.72
C PHE A 127 -15.40 8.79 7.55
N GLN A 128 -14.54 9.13 8.52
CA GLN A 128 -13.65 10.30 8.47
C GLN A 128 -12.31 9.96 7.78
N ALA A 129 -11.94 8.70 7.77
CA ALA A 129 -10.71 8.24 7.16
C ALA A 129 -10.76 8.38 5.63
N VAL A 130 -9.74 8.99 5.07
CA VAL A 130 -9.55 9.06 3.62
C VAL A 130 -8.75 7.84 3.16
N TYR A 131 -9.23 7.15 2.14
CA TYR A 131 -8.48 6.04 1.56
C TYR A 131 -7.26 6.55 0.80
N GLY A 132 -6.08 6.14 1.20
CA GLY A 132 -4.80 6.73 0.81
C GLY A 132 -4.26 6.27 -0.55
N LEU A 133 -5.12 6.01 -1.54
CA LEU A 133 -4.69 5.79 -2.93
C LEU A 133 -4.46 7.16 -3.59
N CYS A 134 -3.21 7.63 -3.55
CA CYS A 134 -2.81 8.99 -3.91
C CYS A 134 -3.28 9.42 -5.30
N GLU A 135 -3.24 8.51 -6.26
CA GLU A 135 -3.60 8.77 -7.65
C GLU A 135 -5.12 8.95 -7.87
N LEU A 136 -5.93 8.59 -6.86
CA LEU A 136 -7.39 8.71 -6.92
C LEU A 136 -7.93 9.80 -5.98
N TYR A 137 -7.36 9.93 -4.76
CA TYR A 137 -7.93 10.76 -3.69
C TYR A 137 -7.00 11.88 -3.21
N ARG A 138 -6.13 12.40 -4.09
CA ARG A 138 -5.13 13.42 -3.76
C ARG A 138 -5.71 14.62 -2.99
N ASP A 139 -6.81 15.21 -3.47
CA ASP A 139 -7.39 16.42 -2.90
C ASP A 139 -8.02 16.18 -1.53
N ASP A 140 -8.57 14.99 -1.32
CA ASP A 140 -9.12 14.57 -0.04
C ASP A 140 -7.99 14.27 0.96
N ILE A 141 -6.93 13.58 0.52
CA ILE A 141 -5.74 13.29 1.33
C ILE A 141 -5.09 14.59 1.84
N ALA A 142 -5.01 15.63 1.00
CA ALA A 142 -4.44 16.92 1.39
C ALA A 142 -5.15 17.57 2.59
N LYS A 143 -6.41 17.25 2.82
CA LYS A 143 -7.26 17.79 3.90
C LYS A 143 -7.45 16.83 5.07
N ALA A 144 -6.97 15.59 4.93
CA ALA A 144 -7.27 14.52 5.87
C ALA A 144 -6.51 14.69 7.21
N MET A 145 -7.17 14.31 8.30
CA MET A 145 -6.55 14.06 9.61
C MET A 145 -6.18 12.60 9.78
N LEU A 146 -6.92 11.69 9.13
CA LEU A 146 -6.69 10.25 9.16
C LEU A 146 -6.69 9.71 7.72
N VAL A 147 -5.59 9.06 7.34
CA VAL A 147 -5.47 8.36 6.05
C VAL A 147 -5.36 6.86 6.30
N ALA A 148 -6.24 6.10 5.67
CA ALA A 148 -6.15 4.64 5.60
C ALA A 148 -5.28 4.23 4.40
N ASN A 149 -4.03 3.90 4.65
CA ASN A 149 -3.09 3.54 3.58
C ASN A 149 -3.48 2.21 2.93
N PRO A 150 -3.58 2.12 1.60
CA PRO A 150 -4.01 0.92 0.88
C PRO A 150 -3.16 -0.31 1.18
N GLY A 151 -3.77 -1.49 1.03
CA GLY A 151 -3.02 -2.74 0.98
C GLY A 151 -2.22 -2.89 -0.31
N CYS A 152 -1.19 -3.73 -0.29
CA CYS A 152 -0.29 -3.90 -1.43
C CYS A 152 -1.02 -4.47 -2.67
N TYR A 153 -1.85 -5.49 -2.51
CA TYR A 153 -2.67 -6.01 -3.61
C TYR A 153 -3.69 -4.99 -4.13
N PRO A 154 -4.48 -4.31 -3.26
CA PRO A 154 -5.36 -3.24 -3.71
C PRO A 154 -4.66 -2.16 -4.53
N THR A 155 -3.46 -1.72 -4.12
CA THR A 155 -2.67 -0.75 -4.89
C THR A 155 -2.29 -1.31 -6.26
N CYS A 156 -1.70 -2.51 -6.31
CA CYS A 156 -1.21 -3.13 -7.55
C CYS A 156 -2.33 -3.44 -8.54
N VAL A 157 -3.52 -3.80 -8.05
CA VAL A 157 -4.69 -4.15 -8.87
C VAL A 157 -5.47 -2.92 -9.29
N SER A 158 -5.65 -1.95 -8.38
CA SER A 158 -6.50 -0.79 -8.68
C SER A 158 -5.85 0.18 -9.65
N LEU A 159 -4.55 0.48 -9.50
CA LEU A 159 -3.88 1.45 -10.36
C LEU A 159 -4.08 1.17 -11.87
N PRO A 160 -3.87 -0.04 -12.41
CA PRO A 160 -4.12 -0.28 -13.83
C PRO A 160 -5.59 -0.18 -14.23
N LEU A 161 -6.53 -0.28 -13.28
CA LEU A 161 -7.97 -0.26 -13.56
C LEU A 161 -8.59 1.14 -13.49
N LEU A 162 -8.02 2.08 -12.70
CA LEU A 162 -8.61 3.40 -12.48
C LEU A 162 -9.00 4.12 -13.78
N PRO A 163 -8.11 4.28 -14.80
CA PRO A 163 -8.46 5.00 -16.03
C PRO A 163 -9.57 4.32 -16.83
N LEU A 164 -9.54 2.99 -16.87
CA LEU A 164 -10.51 2.18 -17.61
C LEU A 164 -11.90 2.24 -16.98
N LEU A 165 -11.95 2.20 -15.64
CA LEU A 165 -13.20 2.30 -14.87
C LEU A 165 -13.81 3.68 -14.98
N GLN A 166 -13.02 4.75 -14.79
CA GLN A 166 -13.53 6.12 -14.91
C GLN A 166 -14.02 6.45 -16.32
N ALA A 167 -13.41 5.87 -17.34
CA ALA A 167 -13.85 6.00 -18.72
C ALA A 167 -15.00 5.03 -19.08
N GLY A 168 -15.46 4.18 -18.16
CA GLY A 168 -16.51 3.18 -18.40
C GLY A 168 -16.17 2.17 -19.48
N ARG A 169 -14.90 1.77 -19.62
CA ARG A 169 -14.41 0.93 -20.74
C ARG A 169 -14.41 -0.56 -20.46
N LEU A 170 -14.68 -1.00 -19.25
CA LEU A 170 -14.86 -2.43 -18.97
C LEU A 170 -16.22 -2.90 -19.45
N LYS A 171 -16.29 -4.07 -20.07
CA LYS A 171 -17.56 -4.70 -20.46
C LYS A 171 -18.35 -5.11 -19.22
N ALA A 172 -19.62 -4.73 -19.18
CA ALA A 172 -20.54 -5.19 -18.16
C ALA A 172 -20.69 -6.72 -18.24
N ASN A 173 -20.86 -7.38 -17.08
CA ASN A 173 -21.06 -8.82 -16.95
C ASN A 173 -19.94 -9.71 -17.49
N ALA A 174 -18.78 -9.15 -17.82
CA ALA A 174 -17.59 -9.92 -18.14
C ALA A 174 -16.77 -10.19 -16.87
N PRO A 175 -16.07 -11.33 -16.77
CA PRO A 175 -15.20 -11.60 -15.63
C PRO A 175 -14.02 -10.65 -15.63
N LEU A 176 -13.73 -10.07 -14.47
CA LEU A 176 -12.52 -9.30 -14.19
C LEU A 176 -11.57 -10.21 -13.40
N ILE A 177 -10.60 -10.82 -14.08
CA ILE A 177 -9.69 -11.76 -13.45
C ILE A 177 -8.39 -11.06 -13.08
N THR A 178 -7.99 -11.20 -11.82
CA THR A 178 -6.75 -10.64 -11.28
C THR A 178 -5.94 -11.76 -10.62
N ASP A 179 -4.92 -12.22 -11.34
CA ASP A 179 -4.02 -13.27 -10.89
C ASP A 179 -2.71 -12.64 -10.38
N CYS A 180 -2.49 -12.69 -9.06
CA CYS A 180 -1.48 -11.88 -8.38
C CYS A 180 -0.42 -12.76 -7.71
N LYS A 181 0.84 -12.35 -7.82
CA LYS A 181 2.01 -13.00 -7.21
C LYS A 181 2.65 -12.02 -6.23
N SER A 182 2.99 -12.48 -5.03
CA SER A 182 3.63 -11.66 -3.99
C SER A 182 4.83 -12.36 -3.39
N GLY A 183 5.86 -11.57 -3.11
CA GLY A 183 6.98 -12.01 -2.29
C GLY A 183 6.58 -12.23 -0.84
N VAL A 184 7.37 -13.04 -0.13
CA VAL A 184 7.11 -13.53 1.23
C VAL A 184 7.07 -12.41 2.27
N SER A 185 7.79 -11.29 2.05
CA SER A 185 7.76 -10.14 2.96
C SER A 185 6.37 -9.53 3.15
N GLY A 186 5.43 -9.79 2.24
CA GLY A 186 4.03 -9.40 2.37
C GLY A 186 3.29 -10.05 3.53
N ALA A 187 3.79 -11.18 4.05
CA ALA A 187 3.27 -11.85 5.24
C ALA A 187 3.67 -11.14 6.57
N GLY A 188 4.56 -10.15 6.51
CA GLY A 188 5.11 -9.48 7.69
C GLY A 188 6.26 -10.24 8.34
N ARG A 189 6.82 -9.66 9.42
CA ARG A 189 8.01 -10.20 10.11
C ARG A 189 7.70 -11.31 11.13
N LYS A 190 6.45 -11.41 11.55
CA LYS A 190 6.07 -12.44 12.53
C LYS A 190 6.31 -13.82 11.93
N ALA A 191 7.07 -14.66 12.64
CA ALA A 191 7.35 -16.03 12.23
C ALA A 191 6.04 -16.83 12.07
N SER A 192 5.94 -17.50 10.94
CA SER A 192 4.83 -18.40 10.61
C SER A 192 5.35 -19.49 9.68
N THR A 193 4.83 -20.71 9.81
CA THR A 193 5.32 -21.87 9.05
C THR A 193 5.42 -21.60 7.56
N HIS A 194 4.39 -21.02 6.95
CA HIS A 194 4.34 -20.75 5.51
C HIS A 194 5.36 -19.69 5.01
N ALA A 195 5.99 -18.94 5.92
CA ALA A 195 6.99 -17.92 5.62
C ALA A 195 8.42 -18.36 6.00
N LEU A 196 8.61 -19.55 6.54
CA LEU A 196 9.93 -20.11 6.79
C LEU A 196 10.66 -20.36 5.46
N LEU A 197 11.99 -20.24 5.47
CA LEU A 197 12.81 -20.40 4.25
C LEU A 197 12.57 -21.76 3.58
N CYS A 198 12.52 -22.85 4.34
CA CYS A 198 12.27 -24.20 3.81
C CYS A 198 10.86 -24.44 3.31
N GLU A 199 9.89 -23.60 3.68
CA GLU A 199 8.50 -23.70 3.25
C GLU A 199 8.17 -22.75 2.08
N ALA A 200 8.85 -21.61 2.03
CA ALA A 200 8.64 -20.57 1.02
C ALA A 200 9.67 -20.63 -0.12
N GLY A 201 10.90 -21.10 0.17
CA GLY A 201 11.94 -21.33 -0.84
C GLY A 201 11.52 -22.45 -1.79
N ASP A 202 11.85 -22.30 -3.08
CA ASP A 202 11.52 -23.27 -4.14
C ASP A 202 10.04 -23.70 -4.19
N ASN A 203 9.13 -22.88 -3.64
CA ASN A 203 7.71 -23.16 -3.54
C ASN A 203 6.87 -22.02 -4.09
N PHE A 204 5.98 -22.34 -5.02
CA PHE A 204 4.99 -21.44 -5.59
C PHE A 204 3.59 -21.98 -5.33
N LYS A 205 2.77 -21.20 -4.59
CA LYS A 205 1.43 -21.66 -4.23
C LYS A 205 0.38 -20.56 -4.24
N ALA A 206 -0.82 -20.89 -4.68
CA ALA A 206 -2.00 -20.06 -4.44
C ALA A 206 -2.40 -20.10 -2.95
N TYR A 207 -2.93 -19.01 -2.44
CA TYR A 207 -3.49 -18.94 -1.09
C TYR A 207 -4.70 -18.01 -1.07
N GLY A 208 -5.59 -18.20 -0.09
CA GLY A 208 -6.79 -17.36 0.03
C GLY A 208 -7.72 -17.37 -1.18
N VAL A 209 -7.73 -18.43 -1.97
CA VAL A 209 -8.55 -18.55 -3.19
C VAL A 209 -10.05 -18.49 -2.85
N GLY A 210 -10.48 -19.09 -1.73
CA GLY A 210 -11.86 -19.00 -1.24
C GLY A 210 -12.19 -17.66 -0.56
N GLY A 211 -11.26 -16.74 -0.48
CA GLY A 211 -11.41 -15.39 0.09
C GLY A 211 -10.12 -14.88 0.74
N HIS A 212 -9.74 -13.68 0.38
CA HIS A 212 -8.60 -12.95 0.91
C HIS A 212 -9.04 -11.59 1.47
N ARG A 213 -8.44 -11.14 2.56
CA ARG A 213 -8.81 -9.87 3.25
C ARG A 213 -8.74 -8.62 2.37
N HIS A 214 -7.94 -8.62 1.30
CA HIS A 214 -7.88 -7.53 0.34
C HIS A 214 -9.02 -7.54 -0.70
N LEU A 215 -9.77 -8.65 -0.83
CA LEU A 215 -10.87 -8.73 -1.80
C LEU A 215 -11.96 -7.67 -1.56
N PRO A 216 -12.51 -7.49 -0.34
CA PRO A 216 -13.50 -6.45 -0.09
C PRO A 216 -12.94 -5.02 -0.28
N GLU A 217 -11.67 -4.80 0.02
CA GLU A 217 -10.98 -3.53 -0.20
C GLU A 217 -10.88 -3.19 -1.70
N ILE A 218 -10.48 -4.15 -2.54
CA ILE A 218 -10.47 -3.99 -4.01
C ILE A 218 -11.90 -3.72 -4.51
N ARG A 219 -12.87 -4.53 -4.11
CA ARG A 219 -14.28 -4.36 -4.51
C ARG A 219 -14.81 -2.98 -4.17
N GLN A 220 -14.54 -2.47 -2.98
CA GLN A 220 -14.94 -1.12 -2.56
C GLN A 220 -14.38 -0.05 -3.51
N THR A 221 -13.11 -0.14 -3.88
CA THR A 221 -12.48 0.81 -4.81
C THR A 221 -13.13 0.74 -6.21
N LEU A 222 -13.34 -0.46 -6.72
CA LEU A 222 -13.92 -0.65 -8.07
C LEU A 222 -15.37 -0.20 -8.15
N SER A 223 -16.21 -0.58 -7.16
CA SER A 223 -17.63 -0.21 -7.12
C SER A 223 -17.86 1.30 -6.98
N GLY A 224 -16.92 2.03 -6.40
CA GLY A 224 -16.96 3.49 -6.31
C GLY A 224 -16.71 4.20 -7.65
N LEU A 225 -16.24 3.48 -8.68
CA LEU A 225 -15.87 4.04 -9.98
C LEU A 225 -16.78 3.58 -11.13
N GLN A 226 -17.21 2.35 -11.11
CA GLN A 226 -18.12 1.78 -12.10
C GLN A 226 -19.02 0.73 -11.47
N ASP A 227 -20.32 0.87 -11.60
CA ASP A 227 -21.31 -0.05 -11.05
C ASP A 227 -21.15 -1.46 -11.64
N HIS A 228 -21.44 -2.48 -10.82
CA HIS A 228 -21.45 -3.90 -11.16
C HIS A 228 -20.12 -4.53 -11.62
N VAL A 229 -19.05 -3.77 -11.80
CA VAL A 229 -17.73 -4.32 -12.20
C VAL A 229 -17.15 -5.23 -11.11
N SER A 230 -17.37 -4.88 -9.85
CA SER A 230 -16.88 -5.68 -8.72
C SER A 230 -17.52 -7.05 -8.59
N ASP A 231 -18.71 -7.25 -9.18
CA ASP A 231 -19.46 -8.52 -9.08
C ASP A 231 -18.75 -9.65 -9.86
N GLY A 232 -18.10 -9.29 -10.97
CA GLY A 232 -17.29 -10.21 -11.78
C GLY A 232 -15.84 -10.38 -11.33
N LEU A 233 -15.43 -9.77 -10.21
CA LEU A 233 -14.05 -9.82 -9.76
C LEU A 233 -13.66 -11.20 -9.21
N ILE A 234 -12.69 -11.80 -9.89
CA ILE A 234 -11.97 -13.01 -9.47
C ILE A 234 -10.56 -12.60 -9.07
N PHE A 235 -10.22 -12.73 -7.79
CA PHE A 235 -8.91 -12.39 -7.25
C PHE A 235 -8.22 -13.62 -6.69
N VAL A 236 -7.07 -13.97 -7.28
CA VAL A 236 -6.28 -15.15 -6.89
C VAL A 236 -4.86 -14.72 -6.51
N PRO A 237 -4.55 -14.61 -5.22
CA PRO A 237 -3.20 -14.33 -4.78
C PRO A 237 -2.33 -15.59 -4.71
N HIS A 238 -1.05 -15.43 -5.05
CA HIS A 238 -0.03 -16.47 -4.93
C HIS A 238 1.15 -15.96 -4.11
N LEU A 239 1.77 -16.85 -3.35
CA LEU A 239 3.06 -16.65 -2.73
C LEU A 239 4.14 -17.27 -3.61
N VAL A 240 5.17 -16.50 -3.91
CA VAL A 240 6.29 -16.95 -4.76
C VAL A 240 7.62 -16.86 -3.99
N PRO A 241 8.65 -17.65 -4.36
CA PRO A 241 9.93 -17.73 -3.65
C PRO A 241 10.81 -16.49 -3.91
N MET A 242 10.29 -15.31 -3.64
CA MET A 242 11.03 -14.05 -3.65
C MET A 242 10.76 -13.27 -2.36
N ILE A 243 11.70 -12.43 -1.95
CA ILE A 243 11.57 -11.65 -0.72
C ILE A 243 10.60 -10.49 -0.93
N ARG A 244 10.86 -9.63 -1.93
CA ARG A 244 10.09 -8.43 -2.25
C ARG A 244 9.56 -8.47 -3.68
N GLY A 245 8.50 -7.75 -3.90
CA GLY A 245 7.88 -7.56 -5.21
C GLY A 245 6.47 -8.12 -5.26
N MET A 246 5.68 -7.53 -6.12
CA MET A 246 4.32 -7.97 -6.43
C MET A 246 4.10 -7.83 -7.92
N HIS A 247 3.46 -8.82 -8.51
CA HIS A 247 3.11 -8.84 -9.92
C HIS A 247 1.64 -9.24 -10.05
N ALA A 248 0.82 -8.37 -10.62
CA ALA A 248 -0.56 -8.65 -10.98
C ALA A 248 -0.69 -8.83 -12.49
N THR A 249 -1.35 -9.90 -12.90
CA THR A 249 -1.80 -10.11 -14.27
C THR A 249 -3.31 -9.97 -14.28
N LEU A 250 -3.82 -8.99 -15.01
CA LEU A 250 -5.25 -8.73 -15.13
C LEU A 250 -5.69 -9.12 -16.54
N TYR A 251 -6.79 -9.87 -16.61
CA TYR A 251 -7.45 -10.23 -17.88
C TYR A 251 -8.74 -9.44 -17.94
N LEU A 252 -8.84 -8.55 -18.94
CA LEU A 252 -9.89 -7.55 -19.05
C LEU A 252 -10.65 -7.72 -20.36
N HIS A 253 -11.98 -7.64 -20.30
CA HIS A 253 -12.81 -7.48 -21.48
C HIS A 253 -13.16 -6.01 -21.63
N LEU A 254 -12.64 -5.37 -22.69
CA LEU A 254 -12.87 -3.96 -22.94
C LEU A 254 -13.95 -3.75 -24.04
N GLN A 255 -14.59 -2.60 -23.97
CA GLN A 255 -15.50 -2.15 -25.02
C GLN A 255 -14.74 -1.93 -26.34
N GLU A 256 -15.44 -2.05 -27.45
CA GLU A 256 -14.88 -1.82 -28.78
C GLU A 256 -14.21 -0.44 -28.90
N HIS A 257 -13.19 -0.34 -29.74
CA HIS A 257 -12.43 0.88 -29.98
C HIS A 257 -11.77 1.49 -28.74
N THR A 258 -11.53 0.70 -27.69
CA THR A 258 -10.77 1.14 -26.50
C THR A 258 -9.28 1.02 -26.78
N ASP A 259 -8.55 2.13 -26.61
CA ASP A 259 -7.09 2.14 -26.50
C ASP A 259 -6.70 2.27 -25.02
N PRO A 260 -6.44 1.14 -24.34
CA PRO A 260 -6.14 1.18 -22.91
C PRO A 260 -4.77 1.82 -22.61
N GLU A 261 -3.79 1.74 -23.51
CA GLU A 261 -2.48 2.37 -23.32
C GLU A 261 -2.60 3.89 -23.35
N ALA A 262 -3.32 4.44 -24.33
CA ALA A 262 -3.55 5.88 -24.42
C ALA A 262 -4.30 6.41 -23.20
N LEU A 263 -5.31 5.69 -22.72
CA LEU A 263 -6.07 6.07 -21.50
C LEU A 263 -5.15 6.07 -20.26
N LEU A 264 -4.34 5.04 -20.08
CA LEU A 264 -3.38 4.95 -18.96
C LEU A 264 -2.36 6.09 -19.01
N ARG A 265 -1.77 6.38 -20.16
CA ARG A 265 -0.78 7.45 -20.33
C ARG A 265 -1.37 8.83 -20.05
N GLU A 266 -2.56 9.11 -20.56
CA GLU A 266 -3.23 10.38 -20.31
C GLU A 266 -3.59 10.57 -18.84
N TYR A 267 -4.15 9.53 -18.21
CA TYR A 267 -4.54 9.58 -16.80
C TYR A 267 -3.35 9.82 -15.87
N TYR A 268 -2.24 9.08 -16.10
CA TYR A 268 -1.06 9.10 -15.24
C TYR A 268 0.02 10.09 -15.65
N ARG A 269 -0.23 10.96 -16.63
CA ARG A 269 0.77 11.94 -17.14
C ARG A 269 1.41 12.81 -16.04
N ASN A 270 0.67 13.07 -14.96
CA ASN A 270 1.10 13.88 -13.82
C ASN A 270 1.33 13.04 -12.53
N SER A 271 1.34 11.72 -12.62
CA SER A 271 1.51 10.81 -11.49
C SER A 271 2.96 10.29 -11.46
N PRO A 272 3.82 10.86 -10.62
CA PRO A 272 5.28 10.63 -10.70
C PRO A 272 5.70 9.20 -10.38
N PHE A 273 4.80 8.41 -9.78
CA PHE A 273 5.08 7.04 -9.34
C PHE A 273 4.35 5.96 -10.15
N VAL A 274 3.67 6.34 -11.23
CA VAL A 274 3.07 5.38 -12.15
C VAL A 274 3.73 5.50 -13.52
N ASP A 275 4.42 4.44 -13.93
CA ASP A 275 5.19 4.36 -15.17
C ASP A 275 4.48 3.42 -16.15
N ILE A 276 3.96 3.98 -17.26
CA ILE A 276 3.33 3.20 -18.32
C ILE A 276 4.41 2.80 -19.32
N LEU A 277 4.78 1.53 -19.30
CA LEU A 277 5.82 0.99 -20.15
C LEU A 277 5.43 1.04 -21.64
N PRO A 278 6.40 1.05 -22.56
CA PRO A 278 6.12 0.92 -23.99
C PRO A 278 5.33 -0.36 -24.31
N SER A 279 4.50 -0.31 -25.35
CA SER A 279 3.73 -1.47 -25.83
C SER A 279 4.63 -2.68 -26.08
N GLY A 280 4.17 -3.87 -25.70
CA GLY A 280 4.94 -5.11 -25.80
C GLY A 280 5.97 -5.35 -24.70
N SER A 281 6.14 -4.40 -23.75
CA SER A 281 7.02 -4.59 -22.60
C SER A 281 6.46 -5.61 -21.62
N THR A 282 7.34 -6.36 -20.98
CA THR A 282 7.01 -7.28 -19.88
C THR A 282 7.71 -6.83 -18.60
N PRO A 283 7.00 -6.18 -17.67
CA PRO A 283 7.62 -5.66 -16.45
C PRO A 283 8.11 -6.78 -15.53
N GLU A 284 9.26 -6.59 -14.89
CA GLU A 284 9.82 -7.50 -13.90
C GLU A 284 9.93 -6.85 -12.51
N THR A 285 9.64 -7.61 -11.45
CA THR A 285 9.55 -7.09 -10.08
C THR A 285 10.83 -6.45 -9.56
N ARG A 286 12.02 -6.88 -10.03
CA ARG A 286 13.29 -6.26 -9.64
C ARG A 286 13.39 -4.81 -10.10
N SER A 287 12.72 -4.45 -11.20
CA SER A 287 12.76 -3.10 -11.76
C SER A 287 12.01 -2.04 -10.94
N VAL A 288 11.33 -2.44 -9.84
CA VAL A 288 10.68 -1.55 -8.87
C VAL A 288 11.15 -1.78 -7.44
N ARG A 289 12.07 -2.73 -7.21
CA ARG A 289 12.51 -3.11 -5.86
C ARG A 289 13.15 -1.94 -5.10
N GLY A 290 12.64 -1.63 -3.92
CA GLY A 290 13.10 -0.53 -3.05
C GLY A 290 12.66 0.86 -3.48
N ALA A 291 11.92 1.01 -4.60
CA ALA A 291 11.43 2.27 -5.14
C ALA A 291 9.90 2.40 -5.01
N ASN A 292 9.40 3.64 -4.94
CA ASN A 292 7.98 3.94 -4.85
C ASN A 292 7.32 3.98 -6.25
N LEU A 293 7.55 2.93 -7.05
CA LEU A 293 7.07 2.86 -8.43
C LEU A 293 6.02 1.76 -8.62
N CYS A 294 5.01 2.08 -9.43
CA CYS A 294 4.13 1.11 -10.08
C CYS A 294 4.41 1.13 -11.58
N ARG A 295 4.82 0.01 -12.17
CA ARG A 295 5.00 -0.12 -13.61
C ARG A 295 3.87 -0.93 -14.21
N ILE A 296 3.30 -0.42 -15.28
CA ILE A 296 2.13 -1.00 -15.94
C ILE A 296 2.44 -1.18 -17.42
N SER A 297 2.11 -2.34 -17.98
CA SER A 297 2.09 -2.56 -19.42
C SER A 297 0.77 -3.18 -19.86
N VAL A 298 0.42 -2.96 -21.11
CA VAL A 298 -0.83 -3.42 -21.70
C VAL A 298 -0.53 -4.16 -22.98
N GLN A 299 -1.18 -5.30 -23.17
CA GLN A 299 -1.05 -6.11 -24.38
C GLN A 299 -2.43 -6.65 -24.78
N LYS A 300 -2.72 -6.67 -26.07
CA LYS A 300 -3.90 -7.34 -26.59
C LYS A 300 -3.67 -8.87 -26.54
N ALA A 301 -4.66 -9.62 -26.08
CA ALA A 301 -4.57 -11.08 -26.11
C ALA A 301 -4.56 -11.58 -27.59
N PRO A 302 -3.71 -12.56 -27.93
CA PRO A 302 -3.72 -13.12 -29.29
C PRO A 302 -5.10 -13.68 -29.66
N ASP A 303 -5.53 -13.45 -30.88
CA ASP A 303 -6.77 -13.99 -31.46
C ASP A 303 -8.06 -13.63 -30.70
N GLN A 304 -8.02 -12.58 -29.85
CA GLN A 304 -9.13 -12.08 -29.04
C GLN A 304 -9.29 -10.57 -29.29
N ASP A 305 -10.43 -10.16 -29.82
CA ASP A 305 -10.61 -8.75 -30.19
C ASP A 305 -10.90 -7.83 -29.01
N ASP A 306 -11.49 -8.33 -27.95
CA ASP A 306 -11.92 -7.58 -26.78
C ASP A 306 -11.17 -7.92 -25.49
N VAL A 307 -10.25 -8.90 -25.54
CA VAL A 307 -9.48 -9.32 -24.35
C VAL A 307 -8.13 -8.62 -24.31
N TRP A 308 -7.85 -7.99 -23.19
CA TRP A 308 -6.58 -7.31 -22.90
C TRP A 308 -5.93 -7.89 -21.67
N ILE A 309 -4.62 -8.04 -21.73
CA ILE A 309 -3.78 -8.46 -20.61
C ILE A 309 -3.04 -7.22 -20.10
N VAL A 310 -3.29 -6.89 -18.85
CA VAL A 310 -2.61 -5.78 -18.17
C VAL A 310 -1.70 -6.35 -17.10
N LEU A 311 -0.43 -5.97 -17.14
CA LEU A 311 0.59 -6.36 -16.19
C LEU A 311 0.91 -5.17 -15.29
N SER A 312 0.88 -5.36 -13.98
CA SER A 312 1.19 -4.33 -13.00
C SER A 312 2.16 -4.86 -11.95
N ILE A 313 3.21 -4.11 -11.67
CA ILE A 313 4.22 -4.47 -10.67
C ILE A 313 4.51 -3.34 -9.71
N ILE A 314 4.75 -3.69 -8.45
CA ILE A 314 5.19 -2.80 -7.37
C ILE A 314 6.19 -3.51 -6.45
N ASP A 315 6.94 -2.75 -5.65
CA ASP A 315 7.51 -3.29 -4.42
C ASP A 315 6.41 -3.28 -3.33
N ASN A 316 6.07 -4.47 -2.81
CA ASN A 316 4.99 -4.63 -1.83
C ASN A 316 5.24 -3.91 -0.50
N LEU A 317 6.49 -3.60 -0.14
CA LEU A 317 6.84 -2.84 1.06
C LEU A 317 6.98 -1.34 0.81
N VAL A 318 7.19 -0.90 -0.44
CA VAL A 318 7.35 0.52 -0.79
C VAL A 318 6.06 1.07 -1.37
N LYS A 319 5.82 0.99 -2.69
CA LYS A 319 4.55 1.48 -3.28
C LYS A 319 3.34 0.73 -2.73
N GLY A 320 3.51 -0.52 -2.31
CA GLY A 320 2.46 -1.32 -1.68
C GLY A 320 2.23 -1.03 -0.19
N ALA A 321 3.08 -0.21 0.48
CA ALA A 321 2.97 0.06 1.92
C ALA A 321 3.66 1.37 2.33
N ALA A 322 4.93 1.32 2.76
CA ALA A 322 5.63 2.44 3.38
C ALA A 322 5.85 3.62 2.44
N GLY A 323 6.18 3.38 1.17
CA GLY A 323 6.37 4.46 0.19
C GLY A 323 5.07 5.19 -0.12
N GLN A 324 3.97 4.44 -0.28
CA GLN A 324 2.63 5.03 -0.42
C GLN A 324 2.26 5.87 0.81
N ALA A 325 2.61 5.41 2.02
CA ALA A 325 2.36 6.16 3.25
C ALA A 325 3.18 7.46 3.32
N VAL A 326 4.46 7.44 2.90
CA VAL A 326 5.27 8.67 2.81
C VAL A 326 4.75 9.60 1.71
N GLN A 327 4.28 9.08 0.57
CA GLN A 327 3.61 9.88 -0.47
C GLN A 327 2.34 10.54 0.07
N ASN A 328 1.50 9.81 0.82
CA ASN A 328 0.34 10.35 1.51
C ASN A 328 0.73 11.48 2.48
N MET A 329 1.77 11.27 3.30
CA MET A 329 2.30 12.30 4.20
C MET A 329 2.72 13.56 3.43
N ASN A 330 3.43 13.42 2.33
CA ASN A 330 3.85 14.56 1.52
C ASN A 330 2.64 15.39 1.06
N ILE A 331 1.60 14.72 0.57
CA ILE A 331 0.35 15.38 0.15
C ILE A 331 -0.33 16.07 1.35
N MET A 332 -0.45 15.40 2.49
CA MET A 332 -1.06 15.96 3.71
C MET A 332 -0.38 17.24 4.20
N PHE A 333 0.93 17.37 3.99
CA PHE A 333 1.70 18.54 4.39
C PHE A 333 2.01 19.54 3.24
N GLY A 334 1.39 19.35 2.07
CA GLY A 334 1.59 20.23 0.92
C GLY A 334 2.99 20.18 0.33
N LEU A 335 3.73 19.11 0.57
CA LEU A 335 5.04 18.88 -0.02
C LEU A 335 4.91 18.26 -1.43
N PRO A 336 5.93 18.41 -2.30
CA PRO A 336 5.96 17.62 -3.53
C PRO A 336 5.90 16.12 -3.20
N GLU A 337 5.04 15.37 -3.88
CA GLU A 337 4.85 13.94 -3.62
C GLU A 337 6.15 13.12 -3.67
N THR A 338 7.09 13.55 -4.50
CA THR A 338 8.37 12.89 -4.74
C THR A 338 9.38 13.09 -3.64
N THR A 339 9.14 14.01 -2.68
CA THR A 339 10.11 14.34 -1.63
C THR A 339 10.47 13.08 -0.82
N GLY A 340 11.76 12.76 -0.74
CA GLY A 340 12.27 11.58 -0.03
C GLY A 340 12.00 10.22 -0.71
N LEU A 341 11.39 10.18 -1.91
CA LEU A 341 10.96 8.96 -2.59
C LEU A 341 11.58 8.72 -3.97
N THR A 342 12.58 9.51 -4.36
CA THR A 342 13.21 9.46 -5.70
C THR A 342 14.31 8.41 -5.85
N ASN A 343 14.40 7.45 -4.92
CA ASN A 343 15.40 6.39 -4.98
C ASN A 343 15.20 5.50 -6.22
N ALA A 344 16.28 5.28 -6.98
CA ALA A 344 16.27 4.30 -8.05
C ALA A 344 16.05 2.88 -7.50
N PRO A 345 15.40 1.99 -8.27
CA PRO A 345 15.26 0.58 -7.89
C PRO A 345 16.61 -0.10 -7.67
N LEU A 346 16.63 -1.02 -6.72
CA LEU A 346 17.83 -1.82 -6.41
C LEU A 346 17.99 -2.97 -7.41
N MET A 347 19.16 -3.03 -8.07
CA MET A 347 19.58 -4.11 -8.96
C MET A 347 20.86 -4.74 -8.41
N PRO A 348 21.07 -6.04 -8.48
CA PRO A 348 20.21 -7.14 -8.87
C PRO A 348 19.07 -7.45 -7.91
#